data_bffe0338b9092d98d92ff85d7eab088d
#
_entry.id   bffe0338b9092d98d92ff85d7eab088d
#
_cell.length_a   1.000
_cell.length_b   1.000
_cell.length_c   1.000
_cell.angle_alpha   90.00
_cell.angle_beta   90.00
_cell.angle_gamma   90.00
#
_symmetry.space_group_name_H-M   'P 1'
#
loop_
_entity.id
_entity.type
_entity.pdbx_description
1 polymer ?
#
loop_
_entity_poly.entity_id
_entity_poly.type
_entity_poly.pdbx_seq_one_letter_code
_entity_poly.pdbx_strand_id
1 'polypeptide(L)' 'MDNKFQEIKLQTQEIIDLIAIKNYADANNKLADVSELLDELFDFSDDDADLVEISRYQVLFNQLHQKINN' A
#
# COMPACT_ATOMS: atom_id res chain seq x y z
N MET A 1 -20.09 -5.86 4.57
CA MET A 1 -19.75 -5.52 3.19
C MET A 1 -18.27 -5.53 2.98
N ASP A 2 -17.82 -6.27 2.00
CA ASP A 2 -16.39 -6.35 1.75
C ASP A 2 -15.89 -5.06 1.13
N ASN A 3 -14.93 -4.47 1.82
CA ASN A 3 -14.22 -3.31 1.30
C ASN A 3 -12.97 -3.81 0.60
N LYS A 4 -12.89 -3.63 -0.71
CA LYS A 4 -11.73 -4.10 -1.50
C LYS A 4 -10.41 -3.48 -1.04
N PHE A 5 -10.47 -2.37 -0.33
CA PHE A 5 -9.28 -1.70 0.19
C PHE A 5 -8.93 -2.12 1.62
N GLN A 6 -9.72 -3.01 2.23
CA GLN A 6 -9.50 -3.45 3.61
C GLN A 6 -8.11 -4.08 3.76
N GLU A 7 -7.76 -4.98 2.87
CA GLU A 7 -6.46 -5.65 2.90
C GLU A 7 -5.32 -4.65 2.67
N ILE A 8 -5.51 -3.74 1.73
CA ILE A 8 -4.52 -2.68 1.48
C ILE A 8 -4.29 -1.85 2.74
N LYS A 9 -5.37 -1.47 3.41
CA LYS A 9 -5.30 -0.67 4.63
C LYS A 9 -4.55 -1.40 5.74
N LEU A 10 -4.87 -2.68 5.95
CA LEU A 10 -4.22 -3.49 6.99
C LEU A 10 -2.72 -3.64 6.71
N GLN A 11 -2.36 -3.96 5.48
CA GLN A 11 -0.96 -4.14 5.12
C GLN A 11 -0.18 -2.83 5.19
N THR A 12 -0.82 -1.72 4.82
CA THR A 12 -0.21 -0.41 4.94
C THR A 12 0.12 -0.09 6.40
N GLN A 13 -0.80 -0.39 7.30
CA GLN A 13 -0.55 -0.17 8.72
C GLN A 13 0.61 -1.04 9.23
N GLU A 14 0.69 -2.29 8.78
CA GLU A 14 1.80 -3.17 9.16
C GLU A 14 3.14 -2.62 8.67
N ILE A 15 3.18 -2.06 7.46
CA ILE A 15 4.38 -1.43 6.92
C ILE A 15 4.82 -0.25 7.80
N ILE A 16 3.86 0.60 8.18
CA ILE A 16 4.14 1.74 9.03
C ILE A 16 4.72 1.27 10.38
N ASP A 17 4.13 0.23 10.96
CA ASP A 17 4.61 -0.35 12.22
C ASP A 17 6.04 -0.90 12.09
N LEU A 18 6.33 -1.58 10.98
CA LEU A 18 7.66 -2.12 10.71
C LEU A 18 8.69 -1.00 10.57
N ILE A 19 8.33 0.09 9.90
CA ILE A 19 9.21 1.25 9.77
C ILE A 19 9.47 1.86 11.15
N ALA A 20 8.45 1.92 12.00
CA ALA A 20 8.57 2.49 13.34
C ALA A 20 9.59 1.74 14.21
N ILE A 21 9.70 0.43 14.03
CA ILE A 21 10.68 -0.39 14.73
C ILE A 21 11.97 -0.58 13.92
N LYS A 22 12.10 0.13 12.82
CA LYS A 22 13.27 0.10 11.93
C LYS A 22 13.53 -1.25 11.28
N ASN A 23 12.48 -2.05 11.10
CA ASN A 23 12.56 -3.31 10.38
C ASN A 23 12.31 -3.07 8.89
N TYR A 24 13.28 -2.45 8.24
CA TYR A 24 13.14 -1.97 6.86
C TYR A 24 13.09 -3.11 5.85
N ALA A 25 13.76 -4.23 6.12
CA ALA A 25 13.76 -5.38 5.22
C ALA A 25 12.34 -5.92 5.07
N ASP A 26 11.66 -6.18 6.19
CA ASP A 26 10.30 -6.70 6.16
C ASP A 26 9.31 -5.65 5.64
N ALA A 27 9.52 -4.39 5.99
CA ALA A 27 8.70 -3.29 5.48
C ALA A 27 8.77 -3.22 3.96
N ASN A 28 9.97 -3.34 3.39
CA ASN A 28 10.16 -3.30 1.95
C ASN A 28 9.49 -4.49 1.26
N ASN A 29 9.59 -5.68 1.83
CA ASN A 29 8.94 -6.88 1.28
C ASN A 29 7.41 -6.74 1.28
N LYS A 30 6.84 -6.25 2.37
CA LYS A 30 5.40 -6.02 2.45
C LYS A 30 4.95 -4.92 1.50
N LEU A 31 5.74 -3.89 1.35
CA LEU A 31 5.42 -2.80 0.42
C LEU A 31 5.36 -3.30 -1.02
N ALA A 32 6.30 -4.17 -1.41
CA ALA A 32 6.28 -4.78 -2.73
C ALA A 32 5.00 -5.60 -2.93
N ASP A 33 4.63 -6.41 -1.94
CA ASP A 33 3.44 -7.26 -2.02
C ASP A 33 2.16 -6.42 -2.11
N VAL A 34 2.02 -5.39 -1.28
CA VAL A 34 0.82 -4.57 -1.28
C VAL A 34 0.74 -3.69 -2.53
N SER A 35 1.88 -3.30 -3.08
CA SER A 35 1.91 -2.55 -4.34
C SER A 35 1.37 -3.39 -5.49
N GLU A 36 1.72 -4.68 -5.54
CA GLU A 36 1.15 -5.60 -6.53
C GLU A 36 -0.35 -5.75 -6.37
N LEU A 37 -0.81 -5.87 -5.12
CA LEU A 37 -2.24 -5.96 -4.84
C LEU A 37 -2.98 -4.70 -5.30
N LEU A 38 -2.38 -3.54 -5.09
CA LEU A 38 -2.95 -2.26 -5.52
C LEU A 38 -3.04 -2.21 -7.04
N ASP A 39 -2.01 -2.68 -7.75
CA ASP A 39 -2.01 -2.74 -9.22
C ASP A 39 -3.13 -3.65 -9.73
N GLU A 40 -3.37 -4.77 -9.07
CA GLU A 40 -4.48 -5.67 -9.43
C GLU A 40 -5.82 -4.95 -9.26
N LEU A 41 -5.99 -4.22 -8.17
CA LEU A 41 -7.22 -3.45 -7.95
C LEU A 41 -7.41 -2.39 -9.03
N PHE A 42 -6.33 -1.76 -9.46
CA PHE A 42 -6.39 -0.77 -10.55
C PHE A 42 -6.87 -1.42 -11.85
N ASP A 43 -6.36 -2.61 -12.17
CA ASP A 43 -6.73 -3.31 -13.40
C ASP A 43 -8.21 -3.70 -13.42
N PHE A 44 -8.81 -3.97 -12.26
CA PHE A 44 -10.19 -4.42 -12.16
C PHE A 44 -11.18 -3.33 -11.77
N SER A 45 -10.72 -2.11 -11.54
CA SER A 45 -11.57 -1.02 -11.08
C SER A 45 -12.01 -0.14 -12.25
N ASP A 46 -13.32 0.04 -12.39
CA ASP A 46 -13.91 0.96 -13.37
C ASP A 46 -14.48 2.21 -12.73
N ASP A 47 -14.59 2.22 -11.41
CA ASP A 47 -15.25 3.28 -10.65
C ASP A 47 -14.26 4.41 -10.37
N ASP A 48 -14.66 5.64 -10.68
CA ASP A 48 -13.82 6.82 -10.45
C ASP A 48 -13.43 6.96 -8.97
N ALA A 49 -14.35 6.63 -8.06
CA ALA A 49 -14.07 6.69 -6.62
C ALA A 49 -12.94 5.73 -6.25
N ASP A 50 -12.94 4.53 -6.82
CA ASP A 50 -11.88 3.55 -6.61
C ASP A 50 -10.55 4.04 -7.16
N LEU A 51 -10.56 4.64 -8.34
CA LEU A 51 -9.35 5.17 -8.97
C LEU A 51 -8.72 6.28 -8.14
N VAL A 52 -9.55 7.14 -7.53
CA VAL A 52 -9.06 8.18 -6.63
C VAL A 52 -8.39 7.55 -5.41
N GLU A 53 -9.02 6.53 -4.83
CA GLU A 53 -8.48 5.85 -3.65
C GLU A 53 -7.14 5.17 -3.98
N ILE A 54 -7.07 4.50 -5.12
CA ILE A 54 -5.84 3.86 -5.60
C ILE A 54 -4.73 4.90 -5.75
N SER A 55 -5.03 6.05 -6.34
CA SER A 55 -4.09 7.15 -6.49
C SER A 55 -3.51 7.60 -5.15
N ARG A 56 -4.36 7.72 -4.13
CA ARG A 56 -3.93 8.10 -2.78
C ARG A 56 -2.96 7.09 -2.20
N TYR A 57 -3.25 5.81 -2.37
CA TYR A 57 -2.36 4.76 -1.89
C TYR A 57 -1.04 4.75 -2.65
N GLN A 58 -1.05 5.01 -3.95
CA GLN A 58 0.17 5.10 -4.74
C GLN A 58 1.10 6.19 -4.19
N VAL A 59 0.55 7.36 -3.88
CA VAL A 59 1.33 8.45 -3.29
C VAL A 59 1.89 8.05 -1.93
N LEU A 60 1.05 7.43 -1.10
CA LEU A 60 1.47 6.97 0.23
C LEU A 60 2.60 5.93 0.11
N PHE A 61 2.46 4.97 -0.79
CA PHE A 61 3.46 3.92 -0.98
C PHE A 61 4.79 4.50 -1.46
N ASN A 62 4.76 5.52 -2.31
CA ASN A 62 5.98 6.21 -2.73
C ASN A 62 6.67 6.88 -1.55
N GLN A 63 5.90 7.49 -0.66
CA GLN A 63 6.45 8.11 0.56
C GLN A 63 7.06 7.05 1.48
N LEU A 64 6.38 5.91 1.65
CA LEU A 64 6.89 4.81 2.47
C LEU A 64 8.17 4.23 1.88
N HIS A 65 8.20 4.08 0.56
CA HIS A 65 9.38 3.59 -0.16
C HIS A 65 10.58 4.51 0.10
N GLN A 66 10.38 5.81 0.05
CA GLN A 66 11.44 6.77 0.33
C GLN A 66 11.95 6.65 1.77
N LYS A 67 11.05 6.44 2.72
CA LYS A 67 11.45 6.27 4.12
C LYS A 67 12.28 5.01 4.32
N ILE A 68 11.93 3.92 3.64
CA ILE A 68 12.64 2.65 3.74
C ILE A 68 14.03 2.74 3.12
N ASN A 69 14.16 3.45 2.01
CA ASN A 69 15.40 3.49 1.21
C ASN A 69 16.21 4.76 1.39
N ASN A 70 15.88 5.53 2.37
CA ASN A 70 16.57 6.80 2.61
C ASN A 70 17.75 6.63 3.57
#